data_b34ed9e96b7bc56dee16d97ddd8a4e70
#
_entry.id   b34ed9e96b7bc56dee16d97ddd8a4e70
#
_cell.length_a   1.000
_cell.length_b   1.000
_cell.length_c   1.000
_cell.angle_alpha   90.00
_cell.angle_beta   90.00
_cell.angle_gamma   90.00
#
_symmetry.space_group_name_H-M   'P 1'
#
loop_
_entity.id
_entity.type
_entity.pdbx_description
1 polymer ?
#
loop_
_entity_poly.entity_id
_entity_poly.type
_entity_poly.pdbx_seq_one_letter_code
_entity_poly.pdbx_strand_id
1 'polypeptide(L)'
;MAFAAIREFLKLQGIHYQAPAKAGVLAPEMEQYRALAQAARKEFTDLVSAFQQRHPYLEQDRTSQWMNQAQVLRPHFWAYLKGEGTMAEPMFALRLYGDAADFGVSLEVSFIERKKDEESLQKQHKVLTLPISQPVIISPRKMGRVKG
;
A
#
# COMPACT_ATOMS: atom_id res chain seq x y z
N MET A 1 -0.15 19.10 -3.38
CA MET A 1 -1.05 18.31 -2.52
C MET A 1 -0.24 17.85 -1.31
N ALA A 2 -0.67 18.23 -0.13
CA ALA A 2 0.16 18.07 1.07
C ALA A 2 -0.04 16.74 1.82
N PHE A 3 -1.00 15.92 1.41
CA PHE A 3 -1.36 14.66 2.07
C PHE A 3 -1.51 14.83 3.59
N ALA A 4 -2.25 15.85 3.98
CA ALA A 4 -2.38 16.24 5.39
C ALA A 4 -2.96 15.12 6.26
N ALA A 5 -4.00 14.45 5.79
CA ALA A 5 -4.64 13.36 6.53
C ALA A 5 -3.70 12.16 6.67
N ILE A 6 -2.96 11.81 5.63
CA ILE A 6 -1.97 10.73 5.69
C ILE A 6 -0.89 11.07 6.73
N ARG A 7 -0.35 12.28 6.71
CA ARG A 7 0.67 12.70 7.68
C ARG A 7 0.19 12.60 9.12
N GLU A 8 -1.01 13.08 9.38
CA GLU A 8 -1.58 13.01 10.72
C GLU A 8 -1.90 11.57 11.13
N PHE A 9 -2.40 10.76 10.19
CA PHE A 9 -2.68 9.36 10.45
C PHE A 9 -1.43 8.57 10.78
N LEU A 10 -0.32 8.79 10.09
CA LEU A 10 0.93 8.07 10.34
C LEU A 10 1.49 8.31 11.75
N LYS A 11 1.13 9.42 12.39
CA LYS A 11 1.47 9.66 13.81
C LYS A 11 0.78 8.68 14.75
N LEU A 12 -0.31 8.06 14.31
CA LEU A 12 -1.12 7.15 15.11
C LEU A 12 -0.74 5.67 14.91
N GLN A 13 0.28 5.38 14.11
CA GLN A 13 0.67 4.01 13.84
C GLN A 13 0.94 3.22 15.12
N GLY A 14 0.48 1.99 15.16
CA GLY A 14 0.67 1.13 16.32
C GLY A 14 -0.38 1.27 17.42
N ILE A 15 -1.26 2.27 17.33
CA ILE A 15 -2.35 2.43 18.28
C ILE A 15 -3.40 1.33 18.05
N HIS A 16 -3.83 0.72 19.14
CA HIS A 16 -4.94 -0.25 19.11
C HIS A 16 -6.26 0.51 19.01
N TYR A 17 -7.01 0.25 17.95
CA TYR A 17 -8.30 0.88 17.71
C TYR A 17 -9.43 0.02 18.30
N GLN A 18 -10.40 0.67 18.92
CA GLN A 18 -11.64 0.06 19.34
C GLN A 18 -12.81 0.83 18.75
N ALA A 19 -13.85 0.13 18.33
CA ALA A 19 -15.07 0.81 17.89
C ALA A 19 -15.59 1.72 19.00
N PRO A 20 -16.04 2.95 18.70
CA PRO A 20 -16.50 3.90 19.72
C PRO A 20 -17.55 3.31 20.67
N ALA A 21 -18.47 2.50 20.16
CA ALA A 21 -19.50 1.84 20.98
C ALA A 21 -18.93 0.90 22.06
N LYS A 22 -17.67 0.47 21.90
CA LYS A 22 -16.98 -0.46 22.84
C LYS A 22 -15.84 0.20 23.58
N ALA A 23 -15.55 1.46 23.30
CA ALA A 23 -14.37 2.14 23.81
C ALA A 23 -14.59 2.88 25.15
N GLY A 24 -15.82 2.96 25.63
CA GLY A 24 -16.14 3.62 26.89
C GLY A 24 -15.71 5.09 26.90
N VAL A 25 -14.87 5.45 27.84
CA VAL A 25 -14.36 6.85 27.97
C VAL A 25 -13.48 7.28 26.81
N LEU A 26 -12.94 6.33 26.05
CA LEU A 26 -12.10 6.61 24.89
C LEU A 26 -12.92 6.76 23.59
N ALA A 27 -14.25 6.65 23.65
CA ALA A 27 -15.10 6.70 22.48
C ALA A 27 -14.87 7.96 21.60
N PRO A 28 -14.77 9.19 22.16
CA PRO A 28 -14.49 10.39 21.36
C PRO A 28 -13.16 10.32 20.65
N GLU A 29 -12.12 9.83 21.30
CA GLU A 29 -10.78 9.64 20.71
C GLU A 29 -10.81 8.64 19.56
N MET A 30 -11.46 7.50 19.76
CA MET A 30 -11.57 6.46 18.74
C MET A 30 -12.36 6.96 17.52
N GLU A 31 -13.35 7.80 17.73
CA GLU A 31 -14.11 8.41 16.66
C GLU A 31 -13.26 9.36 15.83
N GLN A 32 -12.42 10.17 16.49
CA GLN A 32 -11.45 11.03 15.81
C GLN A 32 -10.43 10.23 15.00
N TYR A 33 -9.92 9.14 15.57
CA TYR A 33 -8.97 8.26 14.87
C TYR A 33 -9.62 7.63 13.64
N ARG A 34 -10.85 7.19 13.75
CA ARG A 34 -11.59 6.63 12.62
C ARG A 34 -11.78 7.66 11.51
N ALA A 35 -12.21 8.86 11.84
CA ALA A 35 -12.42 9.92 10.86
C ALA A 35 -11.12 10.27 10.14
N LEU A 36 -10.03 10.39 10.88
CA LEU A 36 -8.72 10.68 10.30
C LEU A 36 -8.21 9.51 9.44
N ALA A 37 -8.40 8.29 9.91
CA ALA A 37 -8.01 7.10 9.16
C ALA A 37 -8.77 6.97 7.84
N GLN A 38 -10.06 7.26 7.85
CA GLN A 38 -10.88 7.24 6.64
C GLN A 38 -10.45 8.34 5.67
N ALA A 39 -10.15 9.54 6.17
CA ALA A 39 -9.64 10.63 5.36
C ALA A 39 -8.28 10.30 4.75
N ALA A 40 -7.38 9.70 5.52
CA ALA A 40 -6.07 9.28 5.04
C ALA A 40 -6.19 8.18 3.96
N ARG A 41 -7.06 7.22 4.18
CA ARG A 41 -7.31 6.16 3.19
C ARG A 41 -7.91 6.75 1.91
N LYS A 42 -8.78 7.72 2.02
CA LYS A 42 -9.33 8.41 0.84
C LYS A 42 -8.23 9.13 0.06
N GLU A 43 -7.33 9.84 0.73
CA GLU A 43 -6.18 10.46 0.06
C GLU A 43 -5.34 9.43 -0.68
N PHE A 44 -5.09 8.28 -0.06
CA PHE A 44 -4.34 7.21 -0.70
C PHE A 44 -5.09 6.60 -1.89
N THR A 45 -6.39 6.33 -1.76
CA THR A 45 -7.18 5.79 -2.87
C THR A 45 -7.30 6.79 -4.03
N ASP A 46 -7.37 8.07 -3.75
CA ASP A 46 -7.33 9.11 -4.78
C ASP A 46 -5.99 9.12 -5.52
N LEU A 47 -4.89 8.91 -4.80
CA LEU A 47 -3.56 8.77 -5.40
C LEU A 47 -3.49 7.54 -6.31
N VAL A 48 -4.00 6.40 -5.86
CA VAL A 48 -4.05 5.16 -6.64
C VAL A 48 -4.89 5.35 -7.91
N SER A 49 -6.02 6.01 -7.79
CA SER A 49 -6.89 6.30 -8.94
C SER A 49 -6.22 7.22 -9.94
N ALA A 50 -5.52 8.25 -9.48
CA ALA A 50 -4.76 9.13 -10.36
C ALA A 50 -3.64 8.39 -11.09
N PHE A 51 -2.96 7.48 -10.40
CA PHE A 51 -1.94 6.63 -11.01
C PHE A 51 -2.56 5.71 -12.08
N GLN A 52 -3.69 5.09 -11.78
CA GLN A 52 -4.39 4.21 -12.72
C GLN A 52 -4.85 4.97 -13.97
N GLN A 53 -5.34 6.19 -13.82
CA GLN A 53 -5.76 7.01 -14.96
C GLN A 53 -4.63 7.28 -15.95
N ARG A 54 -3.41 7.39 -15.45
CA ARG A 54 -2.20 7.54 -16.30
C ARG A 54 -1.72 6.22 -16.86
N HIS A 55 -2.17 5.12 -16.31
CA HIS A 55 -1.80 3.77 -16.72
C HIS A 55 -3.06 2.91 -16.90
N PRO A 56 -3.88 3.20 -17.94
CA PRO A 56 -5.21 2.57 -18.09
C PRO A 56 -5.17 1.07 -18.35
N TYR A 57 -4.00 0.52 -18.69
CA TYR A 57 -3.78 -0.92 -18.83
C TYR A 57 -3.66 -1.64 -17.48
N LEU A 58 -3.59 -0.90 -16.38
CA LEU A 58 -3.56 -1.46 -15.04
C LEU A 58 -4.94 -1.40 -14.41
N GLU A 59 -5.31 -2.46 -13.73
CA GLU A 59 -6.58 -2.58 -13.02
C GLU A 59 -6.33 -2.65 -11.52
N GLN A 60 -7.10 -1.91 -10.75
CA GLN A 60 -7.02 -2.02 -9.29
C GLN A 60 -7.59 -3.34 -8.83
N ASP A 61 -6.84 -4.04 -7.98
CA ASP A 61 -7.28 -5.29 -7.38
C ASP A 61 -7.66 -5.07 -5.91
N ARG A 62 -6.70 -4.81 -5.05
CA ARG A 62 -6.94 -4.65 -3.61
C ARG A 62 -6.23 -3.42 -3.09
N THR A 63 -6.90 -2.72 -2.18
CA THR A 63 -6.32 -1.62 -1.42
C THR A 63 -6.41 -1.95 0.07
N SER A 64 -5.33 -1.70 0.80
CA SER A 64 -5.29 -1.98 2.23
C SER A 64 -6.31 -1.16 3.01
N GLN A 65 -6.76 -1.72 4.10
CA GLN A 65 -7.52 -1.00 5.10
C GLN A 65 -6.57 -0.18 5.98
N TRP A 66 -7.11 0.71 6.78
CA TRP A 66 -6.32 1.57 7.65
C TRP A 66 -5.90 0.89 8.97
N MET A 67 -6.48 -0.25 9.31
CA MET A 67 -6.07 -1.08 10.45
C MET A 67 -5.82 -2.52 10.00
N ASN A 68 -5.00 -3.24 10.74
CA ASN A 68 -4.75 -4.65 10.50
C ASN A 68 -5.79 -5.54 11.18
N GLN A 69 -5.63 -6.86 11.07
CA GLN A 69 -6.56 -7.81 11.68
C GLN A 69 -6.58 -7.76 13.22
N ALA A 70 -5.49 -7.30 13.83
CA ALA A 70 -5.41 -7.08 15.27
C ALA A 70 -5.99 -5.73 15.71
N GLN A 71 -6.63 -5.00 14.79
CA GLN A 71 -7.19 -3.67 15.03
C GLN A 71 -6.13 -2.62 15.40
N VAL A 72 -4.91 -2.79 14.95
CA VAL A 72 -3.83 -1.83 15.13
C VAL A 72 -3.74 -0.94 13.90
N LEU A 73 -3.59 0.36 14.11
CA LEU A 73 -3.45 1.34 13.05
C LEU A 73 -2.15 1.11 12.27
N ARG A 74 -2.29 1.01 10.96
CA ARG A 74 -1.18 0.60 10.08
C ARG A 74 -0.13 1.72 9.91
N PRO A 75 1.15 1.34 9.77
CA PRO A 75 2.22 2.29 9.45
C PRO A 75 2.33 2.60 7.96
N HIS A 76 1.51 1.99 7.11
CA HIS A 76 1.59 2.14 5.66
C HIS A 76 0.28 1.79 4.98
N PHE A 77 0.12 2.28 3.75
CA PHE A 77 -0.93 1.87 2.83
C PHE A 77 -0.32 1.18 1.62
N TRP A 78 -1.06 0.26 1.03
CA TRP A 78 -0.69 -0.39 -0.22
C TRP A 78 -1.92 -0.64 -1.07
N ALA A 79 -1.70 -0.68 -2.38
CA ALA A 79 -2.71 -1.08 -3.35
C ALA A 79 -2.08 -1.98 -4.41
N TYR A 80 -2.76 -3.05 -4.76
CA TYR A 80 -2.34 -3.92 -5.85
C TYR A 80 -2.98 -3.50 -7.16
N LEU A 81 -2.18 -3.49 -8.20
CA LEU A 81 -2.57 -3.20 -9.58
C LEU A 81 -2.12 -4.39 -10.43
N LYS A 82 -3.01 -4.87 -11.27
CA LYS A 82 -2.69 -5.97 -12.18
C LYS A 82 -2.86 -5.50 -13.63
N GLY A 83 -2.01 -6.03 -14.52
CA GLY A 83 -2.16 -5.81 -15.94
C GLY A 83 -3.26 -6.68 -16.56
N GLU A 84 -3.62 -6.38 -17.78
CA GLU A 84 -4.48 -7.24 -18.56
C GLU A 84 -3.80 -8.60 -18.76
N GLY A 85 -4.51 -9.67 -18.48
CA GLY A 85 -3.99 -11.00 -18.72
C GLY A 85 -4.38 -12.01 -17.67
N THR A 86 -3.65 -13.12 -17.67
CA THR A 86 -3.90 -14.23 -16.79
C THR A 86 -3.41 -13.95 -15.37
N MET A 87 -3.91 -14.73 -14.41
CA MET A 87 -3.49 -14.68 -12.99
C MET A 87 -1.99 -14.89 -12.78
N ALA A 88 -1.26 -15.20 -13.83
CA ALA A 88 0.18 -15.42 -13.78
C ALA A 88 0.99 -14.17 -14.15
N GLU A 89 0.36 -13.05 -14.47
CA GLU A 89 1.05 -11.79 -14.68
C GLU A 89 1.56 -11.21 -13.35
N PRO A 90 2.73 -10.56 -13.34
CA PRO A 90 3.19 -9.91 -12.12
C PRO A 90 2.23 -8.81 -11.71
N MET A 91 1.93 -8.75 -10.43
CA MET A 91 1.19 -7.65 -9.84
C MET A 91 2.12 -6.51 -9.51
N PHE A 92 1.65 -5.29 -9.73
CA PHE A 92 2.31 -4.10 -9.23
C PHE A 92 1.67 -3.70 -7.91
N ALA A 93 2.48 -3.31 -6.97
CA ALA A 93 2.01 -2.76 -5.70
C ALA A 93 2.42 -1.31 -5.60
N LEU A 94 1.44 -0.42 -5.48
CA LEU A 94 1.68 0.95 -5.10
C LEU A 94 1.66 1.00 -3.58
N ARG A 95 2.78 1.39 -2.99
CA ARG A 95 2.94 1.39 -1.54
C ARG A 95 3.37 2.75 -1.03
N LEU A 96 2.63 3.25 -0.06
CA LEU A 96 3.04 4.41 0.72
C LEU A 96 3.71 3.91 2.00
N TYR A 97 4.87 4.44 2.31
CA TYR A 97 5.69 4.03 3.44
C TYR A 97 6.40 5.25 4.05
N GLY A 98 6.91 5.07 5.25
CA GLY A 98 7.61 6.11 5.98
C GLY A 98 6.94 6.46 7.30
N ASP A 99 7.22 7.64 7.79
CA ASP A 99 6.62 8.16 9.01
C ASP A 99 5.88 9.49 8.77
N ALA A 100 5.35 10.08 9.82
CA ALA A 100 4.57 11.32 9.71
C ALA A 100 5.38 12.51 9.21
N ALA A 101 6.68 12.53 9.46
CA ALA A 101 7.56 13.62 9.05
C ALA A 101 8.00 13.48 7.59
N ASP A 102 8.28 12.25 7.20
CA ASP A 102 8.79 11.95 5.85
C ASP A 102 8.23 10.62 5.36
N PHE A 103 7.52 10.65 4.27
CA PHE A 103 7.00 9.45 3.63
C PHE A 103 7.15 9.51 2.12
N GLY A 104 7.23 8.34 1.51
CA GLY A 104 7.34 8.20 0.08
C GLY A 104 6.32 7.21 -0.47
N VAL A 105 6.19 7.23 -1.78
CA VAL A 105 5.38 6.27 -2.51
C VAL A 105 6.30 5.50 -3.44
N SER A 106 6.20 4.19 -3.42
CA SER A 106 6.95 3.31 -4.33
C SER A 106 6.00 2.50 -5.19
N LEU A 107 6.46 2.18 -6.38
CA LEU A 107 5.86 1.15 -7.21
C LEU A 107 6.75 -0.07 -7.13
N GLU A 108 6.19 -1.17 -6.67
CA GLU A 108 6.90 -2.43 -6.49
C GLU A 108 6.30 -3.48 -7.41
N VAL A 109 7.13 -4.37 -7.92
CA VAL A 109 6.64 -5.57 -8.60
C VAL A 109 6.43 -6.64 -7.54
N SER A 110 5.19 -7.06 -7.38
CA SER A 110 4.82 -8.06 -6.40
C SER A 110 4.46 -9.37 -7.11
N PHE A 111 4.95 -10.45 -6.56
CA PHE A 111 4.64 -11.78 -7.03
C PHE A 111 3.87 -12.52 -5.94
N ILE A 112 2.99 -13.42 -6.35
CA ILE A 112 2.29 -14.26 -5.39
C ILE A 112 3.31 -15.25 -4.81
N GLU A 113 3.77 -14.99 -3.62
CA GLU A 113 4.86 -15.72 -2.95
C GLU A 113 4.64 -17.23 -2.85
N ARG A 114 3.38 -17.67 -2.90
CA ARG A 114 3.03 -19.06 -2.70
C ARG A 114 3.19 -19.94 -3.95
N LYS A 115 3.34 -19.32 -5.12
CA LYS A 115 3.57 -20.04 -6.37
C LYS A 115 5.02 -19.94 -6.75
N LYS A 116 5.80 -20.90 -6.26
CA LYS A 116 7.18 -21.12 -6.70
C LYS A 116 7.25 -22.05 -7.89
N ASP A 117 6.30 -21.98 -8.78
CA ASP A 117 6.34 -22.77 -10.01
C ASP A 117 7.29 -22.12 -11.02
N GLU A 118 7.68 -22.89 -12.02
CA GLU A 118 8.61 -22.44 -13.04
C GLU A 118 8.08 -21.25 -13.82
N GLU A 119 6.78 -21.20 -14.07
CA GLU A 119 6.12 -20.10 -14.78
C GLU A 119 6.24 -18.78 -14.01
N SER A 120 6.02 -18.79 -12.70
CA SER A 120 6.18 -17.61 -11.85
C SER A 120 7.63 -17.14 -11.82
N LEU A 121 8.59 -18.05 -11.77
CA LEU A 121 10.02 -17.73 -11.80
C LEU A 121 10.43 -17.12 -13.13
N GLN A 122 9.92 -17.63 -14.24
CA GLN A 122 10.17 -17.07 -15.57
C GLN A 122 9.62 -15.64 -15.70
N LYS A 123 8.47 -15.37 -15.14
CA LYS A 123 7.89 -14.03 -15.13
C LYS A 123 8.69 -13.05 -14.27
N GLN A 124 9.17 -13.48 -13.12
CA GLN A 124 10.10 -12.69 -12.32
C GLN A 124 11.36 -12.34 -13.11
N HIS A 125 11.92 -13.32 -13.79
CA HIS A 125 13.12 -13.12 -14.59
C HIS A 125 12.86 -12.15 -15.74
N LYS A 126 11.71 -12.25 -16.40
CA LYS A 126 11.30 -11.34 -17.47
C LYS A 126 11.22 -9.88 -16.98
N VAL A 127 10.69 -9.63 -15.80
CA VAL A 127 10.63 -8.29 -15.24
C VAL A 127 12.04 -7.72 -15.01
N LEU A 128 12.96 -8.53 -14.53
CA LEU A 128 14.35 -8.11 -14.30
C LEU A 128 15.10 -7.80 -15.59
N THR A 129 14.63 -8.30 -16.72
CA THR A 129 15.25 -8.08 -18.03
C THR A 129 14.57 -6.98 -18.85
N LEU A 130 13.52 -6.35 -18.34
CA LEU A 130 12.83 -5.28 -19.06
C LEU A 130 13.76 -4.07 -19.28
N PRO A 131 13.76 -3.48 -20.49
CA PRO A 131 14.55 -2.29 -20.72
C PRO A 131 14.00 -1.12 -19.92
N ILE A 132 14.89 -0.41 -19.26
CA ILE A 132 14.55 0.78 -18.48
C ILE A 132 15.05 2.00 -19.26
N SER A 133 14.12 2.84 -19.68
CA SER A 133 14.43 4.01 -20.51
C SER A 133 14.95 5.22 -19.71
N GLN A 134 14.82 5.21 -18.40
CA GLN A 134 15.27 6.27 -17.50
C GLN A 134 15.95 5.66 -16.27
N PRO A 135 16.88 6.40 -15.63
CA PRO A 135 17.50 5.91 -14.42
C PRO A 135 16.47 5.63 -13.34
N VAL A 136 16.48 4.40 -12.85
CA VAL A 136 15.60 3.94 -11.77
C VAL A 136 16.47 3.31 -10.71
N ILE A 137 16.23 3.65 -9.45
CA ILE A 137 16.87 2.98 -8.33
C ILE A 137 16.12 1.69 -8.07
N ILE A 138 16.77 0.56 -8.31
CA ILE A 138 16.23 -0.77 -7.99
C ILE A 138 16.89 -1.24 -6.71
N SER A 139 16.10 -1.32 -5.64
CA SER A 139 16.52 -1.91 -4.39
C SER A 139 16.00 -3.34 -4.30
N PRO A 140 16.87 -4.36 -4.30
CA PRO A 140 16.42 -5.70 -4.00
C PRO A 140 16.03 -5.78 -2.53
N ARG A 141 14.75 -5.89 -2.27
CA ARG A 141 14.23 -6.10 -0.92
C ARG A 141 13.68 -7.50 -0.82
N LYS A 142 13.99 -8.18 0.27
CA LYS A 142 13.29 -9.41 0.60
C LYS A 142 11.84 -9.06 0.89
N MET A 143 10.93 -9.75 0.23
CA MET A 143 9.49 -9.58 0.41
C MET A 143 9.12 -9.73 1.89
N GLY A 144 8.20 -8.89 2.36
CA GLY A 144 7.70 -8.92 3.74
C GLY A 144 8.58 -8.23 4.76
N ARG A 145 9.75 -7.74 4.39
CA ARG A 145 10.59 -6.94 5.26
C ARG A 145 10.71 -5.52 4.73
N VAL A 146 9.80 -4.68 5.14
CA VAL A 146 10.09 -3.28 5.19
C VAL A 146 10.74 -3.04 6.54
N LYS A 147 12.05 -3.03 6.58
CA LYS A 147 12.73 -2.35 7.66
C LYS A 147 12.66 -0.88 7.33
N GLY A 148 11.76 -0.24 8.03
CA GLY A 148 11.78 1.21 8.07
C GLY A 148 13.08 1.69 8.63
#